data_9065ec91a11b0eec4335c5cfb5bbe970
#
_entry.id   9065ec91a11b0eec4335c5cfb5bbe970
#
_cell.length_a   1.000
_cell.length_b   1.000
_cell.length_c   1.000
_cell.angle_alpha   90.00
_cell.angle_beta   90.00
_cell.angle_gamma   90.00
#
_symmetry.space_group_name_H-M   'P 1'
#
loop_
_entity.id
_entity.type
_entity.pdbx_description
1 polymer ?
#
loop_
_entity_poly.entity_id
_entity_poly.type
_entity_poly.pdbx_seq_one_letter_code
_entity_poly.pdbx_strand_id
1 'polypeptide(L)' 'MEKLYYVHSEWDDEAQVWVASSEAVPGLATEAATIEELVTKLKSLIPELLAANAVPHQLPVAFELLTRRFEVAA' A
#
# COMPACT_ATOMS: atom_id res chain seq x y z
N MET A 1 11.13 -19.50 -1.09
CA MET A 1 11.19 -18.22 -1.83
C MET A 1 10.16 -17.25 -1.24
N GLU A 2 10.60 -16.06 -0.94
CA GLU A 2 9.73 -15.05 -0.35
C GLU A 2 8.82 -14.44 -1.41
N LYS A 3 7.52 -14.33 -1.09
CA LYS A 3 6.57 -13.68 -1.99
C LYS A 3 6.63 -12.17 -1.78
N LEU A 4 6.67 -11.43 -2.88
CA LEU A 4 6.65 -9.97 -2.86
C LEU A 4 5.23 -9.49 -3.20
N TYR A 5 4.66 -8.68 -2.30
CA TYR A 5 3.34 -8.09 -2.52
C TYR A 5 3.48 -6.69 -3.08
N TYR A 6 2.83 -6.44 -4.20
CA TYR A 6 2.88 -5.12 -4.84
C TYR A 6 1.71 -4.27 -4.39
N VAL A 7 2.01 -3.04 -3.98
CA VAL A 7 1.01 -2.05 -3.58
C VAL A 7 1.17 -0.84 -4.47
N HIS A 8 0.06 -0.33 -4.97
CA HIS A 8 0.05 0.89 -5.79
C HIS A 8 -0.46 2.06 -4.98
N SER A 9 0.15 3.23 -5.16
CA SER A 9 -0.39 4.45 -4.59
C SER A 9 -0.42 5.56 -5.62
N GLU A 10 -1.42 6.40 -5.51
CA GLU A 10 -1.61 7.56 -6.38
C GLU A 10 -1.89 8.78 -5.54
N TRP A 11 -1.40 9.92 -6.01
CA TRP A 11 -1.69 11.19 -5.36
C TRP A 11 -3.10 11.65 -5.69
N ASP A 12 -3.87 11.95 -4.67
CA ASP A 12 -5.19 12.54 -4.79
C ASP A 12 -5.07 14.03 -4.47
N ASP A 13 -5.04 14.85 -5.51
CA ASP A 13 -4.82 16.28 -5.37
C ASP A 13 -5.98 16.97 -4.67
N GLU A 14 -7.18 16.46 -4.81
CA GLU A 14 -8.36 17.03 -4.16
C GLU A 14 -8.34 16.79 -2.65
N ALA A 15 -8.02 15.58 -2.25
CA ALA A 15 -7.95 15.20 -0.83
C ALA A 15 -6.59 15.46 -0.18
N GLN A 16 -5.56 15.76 -0.99
CA GLN A 16 -4.19 15.98 -0.52
C GLN A 16 -3.62 14.80 0.23
N VAL A 17 -3.84 13.61 -0.30
CA VAL A 17 -3.34 12.36 0.27
C VAL A 17 -2.84 11.42 -0.82
N TRP A 18 -1.99 10.47 -0.40
CA TRP A 18 -1.61 9.32 -1.20
C TRP A 18 -2.58 8.19 -0.89
N VAL A 19 -3.26 7.69 -1.91
CA VAL A 19 -4.24 6.61 -1.78
C VAL A 19 -3.59 5.30 -2.23
N ALA A 20 -3.65 4.29 -1.39
CA ALA A 20 -3.03 3.00 -1.67
C ALA A 20 -4.07 1.90 -1.85
N SER A 21 -3.78 1.00 -2.78
CA SER A 21 -4.58 -0.19 -3.04
C SER A 21 -3.66 -1.32 -3.53
N SER A 22 -4.16 -2.55 -3.48
CA SER A 22 -3.40 -3.70 -3.95
C SER A 22 -4.35 -4.82 -4.36
N GLU A 23 -4.07 -5.45 -5.49
CA GLU A 23 -4.78 -6.66 -5.90
C GLU A 23 -4.26 -7.89 -5.14
N ALA A 24 -3.02 -7.83 -4.66
CA ALA A 24 -2.40 -8.94 -3.96
C ALA A 24 -2.82 -9.04 -2.49
N VAL A 25 -3.30 -7.95 -1.90
CA VAL A 25 -3.71 -7.90 -0.49
C VAL A 25 -5.20 -7.59 -0.43
N PRO A 26 -6.04 -8.61 -0.13
CA PRO A 26 -7.49 -8.41 -0.11
C PRO A 26 -7.92 -7.33 0.88
N GLY A 27 -8.79 -6.43 0.42
CA GLY A 27 -9.35 -5.38 1.26
C GLY A 27 -8.42 -4.21 1.55
N LEU A 28 -7.24 -4.15 0.92
CA LEU A 28 -6.32 -3.05 1.15
C LEU A 28 -6.83 -1.78 0.49
N ALA A 29 -7.19 -0.80 1.34
CA ALA A 29 -7.53 0.55 0.92
C ALA A 29 -7.19 1.47 2.08
N THR A 30 -6.19 2.33 1.89
CA THR A 30 -5.75 3.26 2.93
C THR A 30 -5.19 4.51 2.29
N GLU A 31 -4.96 5.53 3.10
CA GLU A 31 -4.43 6.79 2.62
C GLU A 31 -3.59 7.47 3.69
N ALA A 32 -2.70 8.36 3.27
CA ALA A 32 -1.87 9.14 4.18
C ALA A 32 -1.41 10.41 3.48
N ALA A 33 -1.10 11.43 4.26
CA ALA A 33 -0.65 12.71 3.72
C ALA A 33 0.76 12.64 3.13
N THR A 34 1.59 11.72 3.60
CA THR A 34 2.94 11.53 3.10
C THR A 34 3.20 10.06 2.76
N ILE A 35 4.19 9.83 1.91
CA ILE A 35 4.61 8.46 1.57
C ILE A 35 5.15 7.74 2.80
N GLU A 36 5.90 8.44 3.66
CA GLU A 36 6.46 7.84 4.87
C GLU A 36 5.37 7.36 5.83
N GLU A 37 4.32 8.16 6.00
CA GLU A 37 3.16 7.76 6.81
C GLU A 37 2.43 6.59 6.18
N LEU A 38 2.30 6.60 4.85
CA LEU A 38 1.66 5.51 4.13
C LEU A 38 2.42 4.20 4.35
N VAL A 39 3.74 4.23 4.21
CA VAL A 39 4.57 3.05 4.44
C VAL A 39 4.40 2.53 5.88
N THR A 40 4.35 3.41 6.85
CA THR A 40 4.14 3.02 8.25
C THR A 40 2.80 2.32 8.44
N LYS A 41 1.73 2.85 7.84
CA LYS A 41 0.42 2.22 7.87
C LYS A 41 0.43 0.85 7.19
N LEU A 42 1.07 0.74 6.03
CA LEU A 42 1.12 -0.50 5.27
C LEU A 42 1.86 -1.61 6.01
N LYS A 43 2.90 -1.28 6.76
CA LYS A 43 3.66 -2.26 7.55
C LYS A 43 2.79 -2.97 8.59
N SER A 44 1.79 -2.29 9.13
CA SER A 44 0.84 -2.90 10.07
C SER A 44 -0.34 -3.53 9.35
N LEU A 45 -0.88 -2.82 8.37
CA LEU A 45 -2.13 -3.21 7.72
C LEU A 45 -2.00 -4.45 6.84
N ILE A 46 -0.91 -4.58 6.10
CA ILE A 46 -0.73 -5.72 5.19
C ILE A 46 -0.75 -7.07 5.93
N PRO A 47 0.08 -7.28 6.97
CA PRO A 47 0.01 -8.55 7.70
C PRO A 47 -1.36 -8.80 8.32
N GLU A 48 -2.02 -7.77 8.84
CA GLU A 48 -3.36 -7.90 9.42
C GLU A 48 -4.38 -8.36 8.38
N LEU A 49 -4.37 -7.77 7.20
CA LEU A 49 -5.32 -8.13 6.15
C LEU A 49 -5.07 -9.54 5.60
N LEU A 50 -3.81 -9.91 5.43
CA LEU A 50 -3.48 -11.27 5.00
C LEU A 50 -3.97 -12.30 5.99
N ALA A 51 -3.80 -12.05 7.29
CA ALA A 51 -4.29 -12.94 8.33
C ALA A 51 -5.82 -12.96 8.39
N ALA A 52 -6.45 -11.79 8.33
CA ALA A 52 -7.91 -11.67 8.41
C ALA A 52 -8.63 -12.35 7.24
N ASN A 53 -7.99 -12.41 6.08
CA ASN A 53 -8.55 -13.02 4.88
C ASN A 53 -8.03 -14.44 4.64
N ALA A 54 -7.38 -15.02 5.65
CA ALA A 54 -6.84 -16.39 5.59
C ALA A 54 -5.93 -16.62 4.38
N VAL A 55 -5.17 -15.61 3.99
CA VAL A 55 -4.17 -15.73 2.92
C VAL A 55 -2.89 -16.31 3.51
N PRO A 56 -2.43 -17.47 3.01
CA PRO A 56 -1.16 -18.02 3.48
C PRO A 56 -0.01 -17.04 3.25
N HIS A 57 0.78 -16.76 4.30
CA HIS A 57 1.89 -15.84 4.19
C HIS A 57 2.95 -16.16 5.23
N GLN A 58 4.16 -15.66 5.00
CA GLN A 58 5.27 -15.79 5.94
C GLN A 58 5.60 -14.42 6.52
N LEU A 59 6.13 -14.42 7.74
CA LEU A 59 6.61 -13.19 8.36
C LEU A 59 8.14 -13.20 8.39
N PRO A 60 8.77 -12.07 8.13
CA PRO A 60 8.16 -10.78 7.77
C PRO A 60 7.56 -10.79 6.37
N VAL A 61 6.56 -9.94 6.15
CA VAL A 61 5.93 -9.78 4.84
C VAL A 61 6.72 -8.75 4.02
N ALA A 62 7.17 -9.16 2.84
CA ALA A 62 7.84 -8.23 1.92
C ALA A 62 6.83 -7.59 1.00
N PHE A 63 6.85 -6.28 0.90
CA PHE A 63 6.01 -5.56 -0.05
C PHE A 63 6.79 -4.43 -0.72
N GLU A 64 6.37 -4.10 -1.94
CA GLU A 64 6.95 -3.00 -2.68
C GLU A 64 5.86 -1.98 -2.98
N LEU A 65 6.12 -0.72 -2.66
CA LEU A 65 5.19 0.38 -2.90
C LEU A 65 5.60 1.09 -4.19
N LEU A 66 4.68 1.08 -5.16
CA LEU A 66 4.84 1.80 -6.41
C LEU A 66 3.95 3.03 -6.37
N THR A 67 4.54 4.21 -6.44
CA THR A 67 3.79 5.45 -6.37
C THR A 67 3.70 6.12 -7.73
N ARG A 68 2.59 6.80 -7.97
CA ARG A 68 2.36 7.51 -9.21
C ARG A 68 1.75 8.87 -8.92
N ARG A 69 2.34 9.90 -9.53
CA ARG A 69 1.81 11.26 -9.42
C ARG A 69 1.95 11.95 -10.78
N PHE A 70 0.82 12.41 -11.30
CA PHE A 70 0.78 13.14 -12.55
C PHE A 70 0.91 14.64 -12.25
N GLU A 71 1.84 15.29 -12.94
CA GLU A 71 2.06 16.74 -12.82
C GLU A 71 2.31 17.33 -14.19
N VAL A 72 2.05 18.61 -14.32
CA VAL A 72 2.32 19.38 -15.52
C VAL A 72 3.20 20.57 -15.15
N ALA A 73 4.37 20.65 -15.77
CA ALA A 73 5.25 21.79 -15.61
C ALA A 73 5.02 22.78 -16.76
N ALA A 74 4.80 24.04 -16.40
CA ALA A 74 4.55 25.10 -17.39
C ALA A 74 5.83 25.85 -17.76
#